data_dc134ea81d030d6d41861f963ba9465b
#
_entry.id   dc134ea81d030d6d41861f963ba9465b
#
_cell.length_a   1.000
_cell.length_b   1.000
_cell.length_c   1.000
_cell.angle_alpha   90.00
_cell.angle_beta   90.00
_cell.angle_gamma   90.00
#
_symmetry.space_group_name_H-M   'P 1'
#
loop_
_entity.id
_entity.type
_entity.pdbx_description
1 polymer ?
#
loop_
_entity_poly.entity_id
_entity_poly.type
_entity_poly.pdbx_seq_one_letter_code
_entity_poly.pdbx_strand_id
1 'polypeptide(L)'
;MARWDEDKKLFYYTPGRNFETGIKDTDQGNFYRSIFPYHEVPKIDFDMRLIPIQPADDIFITDTTFRDGQQSMPPFSVEQIERIYDFLHIIGGAKGLIRAAEFFLYSRKDKTAVEKCMAKGYEYPKVTSWIRASKEDLRLVKEMGISETGMLTSVSDYHIFLKLGSNRRKVMDDFLGIVKEALSLGIVPRCHFEDITRADIYGFCVPFARELMKLREESKIDIKVRLCDTLGFGVSFPGAALPRAVDKLVRAMIDDAGVPSHLLEWHGHNDFHKVLTNAVTAWLYGCGGVNGAILGFGERTGNTPVEAMVIEYLSLRGHDDSINT
;
A
#
# COMPACT_ATOMS: atom_id res chain seq x y z
N MET A 1 -23.57 -0.24 -13.59
CA MET A 1 -23.79 -0.71 -14.99
C MET A 1 -22.76 -0.08 -15.89
N ALA A 2 -22.17 -0.84 -16.80
CA ALA A 2 -21.31 -0.25 -17.82
C ALA A 2 -22.18 0.54 -18.80
N ARG A 3 -21.80 1.77 -19.10
CA ARG A 3 -22.45 2.65 -20.07
C ARG A 3 -21.44 3.02 -21.14
N TRP A 4 -21.77 2.76 -22.41
CA TRP A 4 -20.99 3.24 -23.54
C TRP A 4 -21.24 4.75 -23.74
N ASP A 5 -20.15 5.52 -23.87
CA ASP A 5 -20.19 6.93 -24.24
C ASP A 5 -19.77 7.04 -25.70
N GLU A 6 -20.70 7.35 -26.58
CA GLU A 6 -20.48 7.44 -28.01
C GLU A 6 -19.50 8.57 -28.40
N ASP A 7 -19.55 9.69 -27.70
CA ASP A 7 -18.72 10.85 -28.00
C ASP A 7 -17.26 10.61 -27.65
N LYS A 8 -17.02 9.93 -26.53
CA LYS A 8 -15.70 9.63 -26.02
C LYS A 8 -15.16 8.27 -26.48
N LYS A 9 -16.00 7.46 -27.11
CA LYS A 9 -15.69 6.07 -27.51
C LYS A 9 -15.17 5.21 -26.35
N LEU A 10 -15.76 5.38 -25.17
CA LEU A 10 -15.34 4.72 -23.94
C LEU A 10 -16.52 4.10 -23.19
N PHE A 11 -16.25 2.99 -22.51
CA PHE A 11 -17.17 2.45 -21.52
C PHE A 11 -16.92 3.11 -20.17
N TYR A 12 -17.95 3.75 -19.62
CA TYR A 12 -17.96 4.21 -18.24
C TYR A 12 -18.60 3.18 -17.35
N TYR A 13 -17.90 2.80 -16.33
CA TYR A 13 -18.48 2.04 -15.23
C TYR A 13 -18.95 3.04 -14.16
N THR A 14 -20.24 3.08 -13.94
CA THR A 14 -20.77 3.72 -12.74
C THR A 14 -20.86 2.64 -11.68
N PRO A 15 -20.12 2.71 -10.58
CA PRO A 15 -20.25 1.78 -9.47
C PRO A 15 -21.72 1.63 -9.09
N GLY A 16 -22.16 0.40 -8.85
CA GLY A 16 -23.53 0.14 -8.42
C GLY A 16 -23.79 0.87 -7.11
N ARG A 17 -24.72 1.78 -7.10
CA ARG A 17 -24.88 2.82 -6.09
C ARG A 17 -25.47 2.40 -4.76
N ASN A 18 -25.84 1.16 -4.60
CA ASN A 18 -26.43 0.65 -3.36
C ASN A 18 -25.43 -0.27 -2.65
N PHE A 19 -24.26 0.28 -2.29
CA PHE A 19 -23.46 -0.37 -1.25
C PHE A 19 -24.15 -0.08 0.09
N GLU A 20 -24.49 -1.13 0.80
CA GLU A 20 -24.66 -1.00 2.23
C GLU A 20 -23.38 -0.33 2.76
N THR A 21 -23.52 0.85 3.35
CA THR A 21 -22.39 1.69 3.74
C THR A 21 -21.61 1.17 4.93
N GLY A 22 -22.02 0.03 5.50
CA GLY A 22 -21.42 -0.59 6.67
C GLY A 22 -20.69 -1.90 6.39
N ILE A 23 -19.97 -2.38 7.39
CA ILE A 23 -19.37 -3.72 7.37
C ILE A 23 -20.46 -4.77 7.17
N LYS A 24 -20.18 -5.72 6.27
CA LYS A 24 -20.94 -6.96 6.21
C LYS A 24 -20.38 -7.93 7.23
N ASP A 25 -20.98 -7.96 8.40
CA ASP A 25 -20.66 -9.00 9.38
C ASP A 25 -21.10 -10.37 8.86
N THR A 26 -20.22 -11.33 9.01
CA THR A 26 -20.47 -12.73 8.66
C THR A 26 -19.97 -13.60 9.80
N ASP A 27 -20.72 -14.65 10.15
CA ASP A 27 -20.26 -15.65 11.13
C ASP A 27 -19.16 -16.55 10.58
N GLN A 28 -18.99 -16.55 9.25
CA GLN A 28 -17.98 -17.32 8.54
C GLN A 28 -17.27 -16.42 7.54
N GLY A 29 -15.95 -16.55 7.47
CA GLY A 29 -15.13 -15.80 6.52
C GLY A 29 -15.46 -16.11 5.06
N ASN A 30 -15.42 -15.08 4.21
CA ASN A 30 -15.48 -15.24 2.77
C ASN A 30 -14.08 -15.55 2.21
N PHE A 31 -13.78 -16.81 2.02
CA PHE A 31 -12.45 -17.25 1.57
C PHE A 31 -12.31 -17.35 0.05
N TYR A 32 -13.33 -16.97 -0.73
CA TYR A 32 -13.30 -17.03 -2.20
C TYR A 32 -12.73 -18.35 -2.75
N ARG A 33 -13.24 -19.51 -2.25
CA ARG A 33 -12.68 -20.84 -2.57
C ARG A 33 -12.74 -21.22 -4.05
N SER A 34 -13.65 -20.63 -4.81
CA SER A 34 -13.68 -20.77 -6.27
C SER A 34 -12.50 -20.13 -6.98
N ILE A 35 -11.93 -19.09 -6.39
CA ILE A 35 -10.76 -18.35 -6.92
C ILE A 35 -9.46 -18.86 -6.29
N PHE A 36 -9.49 -19.15 -5.00
CA PHE A 36 -8.33 -19.59 -4.19
C PHE A 36 -8.54 -21.02 -3.67
N PRO A 37 -8.53 -22.05 -4.53
CA PRO A 37 -8.58 -23.44 -4.10
C PRO A 37 -7.28 -23.83 -3.37
N TYR A 38 -7.33 -24.80 -2.45
CA TYR A 38 -6.14 -25.20 -1.68
C TYR A 38 -5.09 -25.98 -2.47
N HIS A 39 -5.51 -26.65 -3.54
CA HIS A 39 -4.69 -27.62 -4.25
C HIS A 39 -4.37 -27.23 -5.69
N GLU A 40 -4.73 -26.03 -6.10
CA GLU A 40 -4.54 -25.55 -7.46
C GLU A 40 -4.00 -24.12 -7.46
N VAL A 41 -3.44 -23.70 -8.58
CA VAL A 41 -3.07 -22.30 -8.80
C VAL A 41 -4.33 -21.43 -8.74
N PRO A 42 -4.28 -20.30 -8.02
CA PRO A 42 -5.43 -19.41 -7.92
C PRO A 42 -5.95 -18.95 -9.28
N LYS A 43 -7.27 -19.04 -9.46
CA LYS A 43 -7.94 -18.64 -10.71
C LYS A 43 -8.03 -17.13 -10.84
N ILE A 44 -8.20 -16.68 -12.06
CA ILE A 44 -8.52 -15.28 -12.36
C ILE A 44 -9.94 -15.29 -12.93
N ASP A 45 -10.85 -14.66 -12.20
CA ASP A 45 -12.21 -14.44 -12.68
C ASP A 45 -12.29 -13.14 -13.47
N PHE A 46 -13.20 -13.09 -14.43
CA PHE A 46 -13.45 -11.92 -15.26
C PHE A 46 -14.93 -11.54 -15.14
N ASP A 47 -15.18 -10.26 -14.86
CA ASP A 47 -16.53 -9.68 -14.91
C ASP A 47 -16.72 -8.81 -16.16
N MET A 48 -15.70 -8.72 -17.02
CA MET A 48 -15.66 -8.02 -18.29
C MET A 48 -15.96 -6.52 -18.18
N ARG A 49 -15.90 -5.94 -16.98
CA ARG A 49 -16.06 -4.51 -16.76
C ARG A 49 -14.72 -3.83 -16.94
N LEU A 50 -14.68 -2.88 -17.86
CA LEU A 50 -13.51 -2.07 -18.14
C LEU A 50 -13.60 -0.75 -17.36
N ILE A 51 -12.49 -0.35 -16.76
CA ILE A 51 -12.35 0.94 -16.08
C ILE A 51 -11.41 1.81 -16.93
N PRO A 52 -11.77 3.07 -17.22
CA PRO A 52 -10.89 3.96 -17.95
C PRO A 52 -9.64 4.30 -17.12
N ILE A 53 -8.51 4.44 -17.79
CA ILE A 53 -7.28 4.93 -17.19
C ILE A 53 -7.51 6.33 -16.66
N GLN A 54 -7.13 6.56 -15.41
CA GLN A 54 -7.24 7.84 -14.72
C GLN A 54 -6.04 7.99 -13.78
N PRO A 55 -4.87 8.38 -14.31
CA PRO A 55 -3.64 8.49 -13.52
C PRO A 55 -3.78 9.52 -12.41
N ALA A 56 -3.03 9.33 -11.33
CA ALA A 56 -2.84 10.38 -10.34
C ALA A 56 -2.07 11.55 -10.96
N ASP A 57 -2.40 12.79 -10.58
CA ASP A 57 -1.66 13.97 -11.02
C ASP A 57 -0.21 13.92 -10.58
N ASP A 58 0.01 13.47 -9.37
CA ASP A 58 1.32 13.34 -8.73
C ASP A 58 1.56 11.87 -8.37
N ILE A 59 2.59 11.27 -8.99
CA ILE A 59 3.02 9.89 -8.74
C ILE A 59 4.42 9.89 -8.13
N PHE A 60 4.64 8.98 -7.17
CA PHE A 60 5.88 8.90 -6.41
C PHE A 60 6.18 7.46 -5.96
N ILE A 61 7.41 7.27 -5.48
CA ILE A 61 7.91 6.01 -4.95
C ILE A 61 8.11 6.14 -3.44
N THR A 62 7.86 5.08 -2.70
CA THR A 62 8.32 4.89 -1.33
C THR A 62 9.19 3.64 -1.24
N ASP A 63 10.22 3.68 -0.41
CA ASP A 63 11.18 2.59 -0.28
C ASP A 63 10.90 1.73 0.97
N THR A 64 11.05 0.42 0.83
CA THR A 64 10.97 -0.54 1.93
C THR A 64 12.20 -1.47 2.02
N THR A 65 13.31 -1.07 1.40
CA THR A 65 14.57 -1.83 1.39
C THR A 65 15.04 -2.14 2.81
N PHE A 66 14.92 -1.17 3.73
CA PHE A 66 15.39 -1.32 5.11
C PHE A 66 14.40 -2.06 6.02
N ARG A 67 13.23 -2.39 5.54
CA ARG A 67 12.22 -3.16 6.26
C ARG A 67 11.95 -4.49 5.56
N ASP A 68 11.22 -4.50 4.45
CA ASP A 68 10.85 -5.72 3.72
C ASP A 68 12.07 -6.35 3.03
N GLY A 69 12.91 -5.52 2.42
CA GLY A 69 14.14 -5.96 1.77
C GLY A 69 15.05 -6.77 2.70
N GLN A 70 15.19 -6.35 3.94
CA GLN A 70 16.03 -7.06 4.92
C GLN A 70 15.46 -8.41 5.40
N GLN A 71 14.21 -8.74 5.08
CA GLN A 71 13.61 -10.03 5.47
C GLN A 71 14.11 -11.20 4.63
N SER A 72 14.64 -10.94 3.44
CA SER A 72 15.11 -11.99 2.51
C SER A 72 16.62 -12.16 2.44
N MET A 73 17.37 -11.40 3.22
CA MET A 73 18.84 -11.37 3.15
C MET A 73 19.45 -11.10 4.53
N PRO A 74 20.76 -11.33 4.71
CA PRO A 74 21.44 -10.91 5.92
C PRO A 74 21.19 -9.41 6.19
N PRO A 75 20.87 -9.02 7.44
CA PRO A 75 20.61 -7.62 7.76
C PRO A 75 21.79 -6.71 7.40
N PHE A 76 21.51 -5.59 6.75
CA PHE A 76 22.52 -4.58 6.45
C PHE A 76 23.20 -4.05 7.73
N SER A 77 24.47 -3.68 7.62
CA SER A 77 25.13 -2.89 8.66
C SER A 77 24.56 -1.45 8.67
N VAL A 78 24.82 -0.73 9.75
CA VAL A 78 24.40 0.69 9.86
C VAL A 78 25.01 1.51 8.73
N GLU A 79 26.28 1.29 8.40
CA GLU A 79 27.00 2.01 7.32
C GLU A 79 26.42 1.69 5.94
N GLN A 80 26.01 0.45 5.71
CA GLN A 80 25.33 0.05 4.46
C GLN A 80 23.97 0.74 4.34
N ILE A 81 23.19 0.79 5.42
CA ILE A 81 21.89 1.49 5.46
C ILE A 81 22.08 2.97 5.15
N GLU A 82 23.03 3.64 5.80
CA GLU A 82 23.33 5.06 5.54
C GLU A 82 23.68 5.31 4.06
N ARG A 83 24.54 4.45 3.50
CA ARG A 83 24.96 4.58 2.10
C ARG A 83 23.82 4.33 1.11
N ILE A 84 22.99 3.33 1.36
CA ILE A 84 21.80 3.05 0.52
C ILE A 84 20.80 4.20 0.64
N TYR A 85 20.62 4.77 1.82
CA TYR A 85 19.76 5.94 2.03
C TYR A 85 20.24 7.16 1.25
N ASP A 86 21.56 7.40 1.17
CA ASP A 86 22.15 8.43 0.31
C ASP A 86 21.87 8.17 -1.18
N PHE A 87 21.96 6.93 -1.63
CA PHE A 87 21.62 6.60 -3.00
C PHE A 87 20.14 6.82 -3.32
N LEU A 88 19.22 6.48 -2.40
CA LEU A 88 17.80 6.76 -2.58
C LEU A 88 17.55 8.26 -2.70
N HIS A 89 18.25 9.10 -1.92
CA HIS A 89 18.19 10.55 -2.03
C HIS A 89 18.67 11.04 -3.41
N ILE A 90 19.83 10.56 -3.86
CA ILE A 90 20.42 10.93 -5.14
C ILE A 90 19.52 10.50 -6.32
N ILE A 91 19.06 9.26 -6.33
CA ILE A 91 18.18 8.71 -7.38
C ILE A 91 16.85 9.46 -7.41
N GLY A 92 16.28 9.75 -6.24
CA GLY A 92 15.01 10.47 -6.12
C GLY A 92 15.05 11.90 -6.63
N GLY A 93 16.26 12.47 -6.75
CA GLY A 93 16.50 13.82 -7.26
C GLY A 93 15.91 14.93 -6.40
N ALA A 94 16.12 16.17 -6.84
CA ALA A 94 15.76 17.37 -6.07
C ALA A 94 14.25 17.52 -5.83
N LYS A 95 13.41 16.96 -6.70
CA LYS A 95 11.94 16.97 -6.54
C LYS A 95 11.40 15.86 -5.64
N GLY A 96 12.27 14.93 -5.22
CA GLY A 96 11.90 13.86 -4.30
C GLY A 96 10.97 12.83 -4.91
N LEU A 97 11.32 12.23 -6.05
CA LEU A 97 10.55 11.11 -6.61
C LEU A 97 10.42 9.97 -5.60
N ILE A 98 11.49 9.68 -4.82
CA ILE A 98 11.47 8.72 -3.72
C ILE A 98 11.18 9.49 -2.44
N ARG A 99 9.92 9.42 -1.94
CA ARG A 99 9.44 10.31 -0.86
C ARG A 99 9.64 9.81 0.55
N ALA A 100 9.73 8.52 0.74
CA ALA A 100 9.91 7.94 2.07
C ALA A 100 10.74 6.67 2.01
N ALA A 101 11.47 6.38 3.07
CA ALA A 101 12.13 5.12 3.33
C ALA A 101 11.63 4.55 4.66
N GLU A 102 11.24 3.28 4.65
CA GLU A 102 10.58 2.60 5.76
C GLU A 102 11.55 1.70 6.52
N PHE A 103 11.58 1.84 7.85
CA PHE A 103 12.52 1.16 8.73
C PHE A 103 11.82 0.33 9.81
N PHE A 104 12.49 -0.72 10.27
CA PHE A 104 12.20 -1.33 11.56
C PHE A 104 12.78 -0.51 12.71
N LEU A 105 12.19 -0.68 13.93
CA LEU A 105 12.62 0.01 15.16
C LEU A 105 12.92 -0.96 16.31
N TYR A 106 12.97 -2.26 16.05
CA TYR A 106 12.97 -3.28 17.10
C TYR A 106 14.34 -3.58 17.69
N SER A 107 15.42 -3.37 16.94
CA SER A 107 16.78 -3.61 17.41
C SER A 107 17.54 -2.31 17.65
N ARG A 108 18.60 -2.40 18.48
CA ARG A 108 19.52 -1.27 18.68
C ARG A 108 20.16 -0.82 17.37
N LYS A 109 20.49 -1.77 16.49
CA LYS A 109 21.04 -1.47 15.15
C LYS A 109 20.06 -0.64 14.33
N ASP A 110 18.78 -1.05 14.30
CA ASP A 110 17.76 -0.34 13.52
C ASP A 110 17.57 1.10 14.02
N LYS A 111 17.48 1.28 15.34
CA LYS A 111 17.38 2.61 15.96
C LYS A 111 18.59 3.50 15.63
N THR A 112 19.82 2.96 15.73
CA THR A 112 21.03 3.70 15.37
C THR A 112 21.05 4.09 13.89
N ALA A 113 20.62 3.18 12.98
CA ALA A 113 20.53 3.51 11.56
C ALA A 113 19.50 4.61 11.28
N VAL A 114 18.33 4.54 11.91
CA VAL A 114 17.29 5.59 11.83
C VAL A 114 17.83 6.94 12.31
N GLU A 115 18.46 7.00 13.49
CA GLU A 115 19.04 8.23 14.03
C GLU A 115 20.03 8.87 13.06
N LYS A 116 20.91 8.07 12.46
CA LYS A 116 21.92 8.54 11.50
C LYS A 116 21.29 9.01 10.18
N CYS A 117 20.29 8.28 9.66
CA CYS A 117 19.57 8.71 8.46
C CYS A 117 18.79 10.01 8.70
N MET A 118 18.12 10.15 9.84
CA MET A 118 17.44 11.40 10.22
C MET A 118 18.41 12.58 10.37
N ALA A 119 19.60 12.34 10.92
CA ALA A 119 20.63 13.36 11.10
C ALA A 119 21.16 13.97 9.79
N LYS A 120 20.94 13.29 8.63
CA LYS A 120 21.31 13.82 7.30
C LYS A 120 20.45 15.02 6.90
N GLY A 121 19.27 15.18 7.47
CA GLY A 121 18.39 16.33 7.25
C GLY A 121 17.82 16.42 5.83
N TYR A 122 17.78 15.33 5.07
CA TYR A 122 17.19 15.32 3.73
C TYR A 122 15.69 15.59 3.80
N GLU A 123 15.19 16.42 2.88
CA GLU A 123 13.74 16.58 2.70
C GLU A 123 13.11 15.27 2.20
N TYR A 124 13.81 14.61 1.27
CA TYR A 124 13.43 13.30 0.71
C TYR A 124 14.65 12.39 0.55
N PRO A 125 14.47 11.06 0.75
CA PRO A 125 13.29 10.41 1.32
C PRO A 125 13.12 10.74 2.81
N LYS A 126 11.88 10.90 3.29
CA LYS A 126 11.59 10.99 4.72
C LYS A 126 11.79 9.65 5.39
N VAL A 127 12.38 9.65 6.57
CA VAL A 127 12.46 8.45 7.40
C VAL A 127 11.08 8.16 7.99
N THR A 128 10.56 6.98 7.70
CA THR A 128 9.31 6.45 8.26
C THR A 128 9.57 5.10 8.90
N SER A 129 8.65 4.62 9.71
CA SER A 129 8.78 3.31 10.34
C SER A 129 7.66 2.36 9.92
N TRP A 130 7.84 1.09 10.27
CA TRP A 130 6.81 0.08 10.20
C TRP A 130 6.68 -0.61 11.55
N ILE A 131 5.44 -0.78 11.98
CA ILE A 131 5.10 -1.42 13.26
C ILE A 131 3.92 -2.38 13.11
N ARG A 132 3.78 -3.28 14.06
CA ARG A 132 2.50 -3.95 14.30
C ARG A 132 1.49 -2.92 14.83
N ALA A 133 0.21 -3.10 14.54
CA ALA A 133 -0.82 -2.21 15.07
C ALA A 133 -1.00 -2.46 16.59
N SER A 134 -0.08 -1.92 17.39
CA SER A 134 -0.09 -2.01 18.85
C SER A 134 0.34 -0.70 19.51
N LYS A 135 -0.17 -0.43 20.72
CA LYS A 135 0.19 0.77 21.48
C LYS A 135 1.65 0.77 21.93
N GLU A 136 2.19 -0.41 22.22
CA GLU A 136 3.59 -0.60 22.61
C GLU A 136 4.52 -0.16 21.48
N ASP A 137 4.21 -0.59 20.25
CA ASP A 137 5.02 -0.26 19.09
C ASP A 137 4.89 1.23 18.72
N LEU A 138 3.72 1.85 18.91
CA LEU A 138 3.55 3.31 18.73
C LEU A 138 4.44 4.14 19.67
N ARG A 139 4.71 3.66 20.89
CA ARG A 139 5.64 4.35 21.80
C ARG A 139 7.05 4.40 21.23
N LEU A 140 7.51 3.31 20.57
CA LEU A 140 8.82 3.31 19.90
C LEU A 140 8.92 4.38 18.81
N VAL A 141 7.85 4.53 18.03
CA VAL A 141 7.78 5.57 16.98
C VAL A 141 7.90 6.96 17.59
N LYS A 142 7.17 7.22 18.69
CA LYS A 142 7.19 8.49 19.40
C LYS A 142 8.56 8.78 20.00
N GLU A 143 9.18 7.79 20.67
CA GLU A 143 10.51 7.90 21.27
C GLU A 143 11.58 8.24 20.24
N MET A 144 11.47 7.69 19.03
CA MET A 144 12.40 7.96 17.93
C MET A 144 12.13 9.29 17.20
N GLY A 145 11.07 10.02 17.56
CA GLY A 145 10.73 11.30 16.93
C GLY A 145 10.24 11.17 15.47
N ILE A 146 9.79 9.98 15.07
CA ILE A 146 9.31 9.72 13.71
C ILE A 146 7.87 10.22 13.59
N SER A 147 7.58 10.98 12.55
CA SER A 147 6.28 11.62 12.33
C SER A 147 5.28 10.78 11.53
N GLU A 148 5.71 9.68 10.87
CA GLU A 148 4.86 8.81 10.06
C GLU A 148 5.25 7.34 10.26
N THR A 149 4.27 6.46 10.43
CA THR A 149 4.51 5.02 10.55
C THR A 149 3.53 4.17 9.77
N GLY A 150 4.04 3.13 9.11
CA GLY A 150 3.23 2.04 8.61
C GLY A 150 2.73 1.17 9.75
N MET A 151 1.46 0.77 9.70
CA MET A 151 0.82 -0.13 10.67
C MET A 151 0.18 -1.29 9.95
N LEU A 152 0.49 -2.51 10.37
CA LEU A 152 -0.07 -3.71 9.77
C LEU A 152 -1.56 -3.86 10.15
N THR A 153 -2.43 -3.67 9.16
CA THR A 153 -3.88 -3.82 9.31
C THR A 153 -4.38 -4.91 8.36
N SER A 154 -4.57 -6.12 8.86
CA SER A 154 -5.01 -7.26 8.04
C SER A 154 -6.47 -7.11 7.62
N VAL A 155 -6.77 -7.26 6.33
CA VAL A 155 -8.10 -7.00 5.77
C VAL A 155 -8.78 -8.20 5.11
N SER A 156 -8.05 -9.30 4.87
CA SER A 156 -8.67 -10.52 4.33
C SER A 156 -9.31 -11.36 5.43
N ASP A 157 -10.37 -12.06 5.08
CA ASP A 157 -11.00 -13.01 5.99
C ASP A 157 -10.08 -14.19 6.36
N TYR A 158 -9.11 -14.53 5.49
CA TYR A 158 -8.03 -15.46 5.85
C TYR A 158 -7.27 -15.00 7.09
N HIS A 159 -6.96 -13.72 7.17
CA HIS A 159 -6.26 -13.17 8.33
C HIS A 159 -7.21 -12.91 9.50
N ILE A 160 -8.37 -12.34 9.26
CA ILE A 160 -9.34 -11.99 10.30
C ILE A 160 -9.80 -13.24 11.06
N PHE A 161 -10.26 -14.26 10.34
CA PHE A 161 -10.83 -15.46 10.96
C PHE A 161 -9.79 -16.51 11.35
N LEU A 162 -8.77 -16.74 10.49
CA LEU A 162 -7.83 -17.85 10.69
C LEU A 162 -6.55 -17.45 11.42
N LYS A 163 -6.00 -16.25 11.16
CA LYS A 163 -4.77 -15.76 11.80
C LYS A 163 -5.07 -15.05 13.12
N LEU A 164 -6.06 -14.16 13.14
CA LEU A 164 -6.42 -13.37 14.32
C LEU A 164 -7.48 -14.03 15.20
N GLY A 165 -8.17 -15.07 14.70
CA GLY A 165 -9.22 -15.76 15.43
C GLY A 165 -10.37 -14.83 15.87
N SER A 166 -10.76 -13.89 15.01
CA SER A 166 -11.66 -12.79 15.34
C SER A 166 -12.78 -12.65 14.29
N ASN A 167 -13.50 -11.56 14.32
CA ASN A 167 -14.50 -11.19 13.33
C ASN A 167 -14.22 -9.78 12.76
N ARG A 168 -14.87 -9.44 11.66
CA ARG A 168 -14.63 -8.20 10.91
C ARG A 168 -14.85 -6.94 11.77
N ARG A 169 -15.94 -6.88 12.54
CA ARG A 169 -16.27 -5.72 13.37
C ARG A 169 -15.22 -5.49 14.44
N LYS A 170 -14.90 -6.53 15.20
CA LYS A 170 -13.90 -6.43 16.27
C LYS A 170 -12.54 -6.01 15.72
N VAL A 171 -12.09 -6.61 14.63
CA VAL A 171 -10.80 -6.28 14.01
C VAL A 171 -10.77 -4.82 13.51
N MET A 172 -11.87 -4.33 12.91
CA MET A 172 -11.95 -2.94 12.52
C MET A 172 -11.89 -2.00 13.73
N ASP A 173 -12.66 -2.28 14.77
CA ASP A 173 -12.70 -1.45 15.99
C ASP A 173 -11.33 -1.41 16.68
N ASP A 174 -10.64 -2.56 16.77
CA ASP A 174 -9.29 -2.67 17.32
C ASP A 174 -8.30 -1.81 16.51
N PHE A 175 -8.30 -1.91 15.16
CA PHE A 175 -7.41 -1.11 14.31
C PHE A 175 -7.73 0.40 14.38
N LEU A 176 -9.00 0.78 14.36
CA LEU A 176 -9.40 2.18 14.52
C LEU A 176 -8.96 2.74 15.88
N GLY A 177 -8.98 1.92 16.94
CA GLY A 177 -8.45 2.29 18.24
C GLY A 177 -6.95 2.63 18.21
N ILE A 178 -6.14 1.86 17.48
CA ILE A 178 -4.72 2.14 17.32
C ILE A 178 -4.46 3.37 16.42
N VAL A 179 -5.26 3.54 15.37
CA VAL A 179 -5.19 4.75 14.51
C VAL A 179 -5.46 6.01 15.35
N LYS A 180 -6.51 6.01 16.17
CA LYS A 180 -6.82 7.13 17.09
C LYS A 180 -5.69 7.43 18.05
N GLU A 181 -5.04 6.39 18.58
CA GLU A 181 -3.85 6.56 19.43
C GLU A 181 -2.70 7.23 18.67
N ALA A 182 -2.38 6.78 17.44
CA ALA A 182 -1.36 7.39 16.59
C ALA A 182 -1.65 8.88 16.34
N LEU A 183 -2.90 9.22 15.99
CA LEU A 183 -3.34 10.59 15.77
C LEU A 183 -3.19 11.45 17.04
N SER A 184 -3.52 10.91 18.22
CA SER A 184 -3.36 11.61 19.51
C SER A 184 -1.91 11.94 19.84
N LEU A 185 -0.97 11.15 19.32
CA LEU A 185 0.48 11.36 19.43
C LEU A 185 1.05 12.29 18.36
N GLY A 186 0.22 12.76 17.41
CA GLY A 186 0.64 13.57 16.26
C GLY A 186 1.40 12.78 15.20
N ILE A 187 1.20 11.46 15.15
CA ILE A 187 1.84 10.54 14.18
C ILE A 187 0.87 10.29 13.03
N VAL A 188 1.35 10.48 11.79
CA VAL A 188 0.61 10.11 10.58
C VAL A 188 0.59 8.60 10.42
N PRO A 189 -0.58 7.93 10.54
CA PRO A 189 -0.67 6.49 10.35
C PRO A 189 -0.80 6.15 8.87
N ARG A 190 -0.04 5.16 8.41
CA ARG A 190 -0.20 4.52 7.11
C ARG A 190 -0.71 3.11 7.32
N CYS A 191 -2.00 2.89 7.10
CA CYS A 191 -2.67 1.61 7.29
C CYS A 191 -2.34 0.68 6.12
N HIS A 192 -1.60 -0.40 6.39
CA HIS A 192 -1.28 -1.42 5.41
C HIS A 192 -2.43 -2.43 5.33
N PHE A 193 -3.23 -2.36 4.29
CA PHE A 193 -4.32 -3.31 4.03
C PHE A 193 -3.74 -4.65 3.57
N GLU A 194 -3.22 -5.41 4.55
CA GLU A 194 -2.54 -6.68 4.33
C GLU A 194 -3.50 -7.68 3.69
N ASP A 195 -3.02 -8.32 2.59
CA ASP A 195 -3.72 -9.38 1.86
C ASP A 195 -5.00 -8.91 1.15
N ILE A 196 -4.96 -7.68 0.60
CA ILE A 196 -6.14 -7.07 -0.03
C ILE A 196 -6.63 -7.85 -1.25
N THR A 197 -5.75 -8.51 -1.98
CA THR A 197 -6.10 -9.28 -3.18
C THR A 197 -6.88 -10.58 -2.91
N ARG A 198 -7.12 -10.90 -1.62
CA ARG A 198 -8.04 -11.96 -1.16
C ARG A 198 -9.15 -11.45 -0.25
N ALA A 199 -9.25 -10.13 -0.08
CA ALA A 199 -10.19 -9.52 0.84
C ALA A 199 -11.59 -9.29 0.22
N ASP A 200 -12.59 -9.17 1.08
CA ASP A 200 -13.92 -8.68 0.71
C ASP A 200 -13.89 -7.15 0.60
N ILE A 201 -13.72 -6.67 -0.62
CA ILE A 201 -13.48 -5.25 -0.89
C ILE A 201 -14.65 -4.39 -0.41
N TYR A 202 -15.87 -4.75 -0.75
CA TYR A 202 -17.06 -3.99 -0.39
C TYR A 202 -17.67 -4.37 0.95
N GLY A 203 -17.42 -5.58 1.41
CA GLY A 203 -17.89 -6.03 2.73
C GLY A 203 -16.99 -5.60 3.89
N PHE A 204 -15.71 -5.26 3.63
CA PHE A 204 -14.78 -4.88 4.68
C PHE A 204 -13.85 -3.71 4.31
N CYS A 205 -13.11 -3.79 3.18
CA CYS A 205 -12.04 -2.82 2.89
C CYS A 205 -12.57 -1.40 2.66
N VAL A 206 -13.60 -1.23 1.83
CA VAL A 206 -14.23 0.08 1.57
C VAL A 206 -14.86 0.66 2.83
N PRO A 207 -15.67 -0.08 3.63
CA PRO A 207 -16.17 0.41 4.92
C PRO A 207 -15.05 0.84 5.87
N PHE A 208 -13.99 0.05 6.00
CA PHE A 208 -12.86 0.38 6.88
C PHE A 208 -12.13 1.65 6.41
N ALA A 209 -11.84 1.76 5.11
CA ALA A 209 -11.20 2.95 4.56
C ALA A 209 -12.07 4.22 4.74
N ARG A 210 -13.40 4.11 4.65
CA ARG A 210 -14.31 5.24 4.96
C ARG A 210 -14.20 5.69 6.41
N GLU A 211 -14.14 4.77 7.36
CA GLU A 211 -13.95 5.14 8.77
C GLU A 211 -12.58 5.82 8.99
N LEU A 212 -11.53 5.36 8.30
CA LEU A 212 -10.23 6.04 8.32
C LEU A 212 -10.32 7.48 7.76
N MET A 213 -11.05 7.68 6.67
CA MET A 213 -11.24 9.02 6.09
C MET A 213 -12.06 9.94 7.00
N LYS A 214 -13.04 9.43 7.73
CA LYS A 214 -13.75 10.21 8.77
C LYS A 214 -12.79 10.65 9.88
N LEU A 215 -11.96 9.74 10.40
CA LEU A 215 -10.95 10.09 11.41
C LEU A 215 -9.95 11.14 10.90
N ARG A 216 -9.57 11.06 9.62
CA ARG A 216 -8.73 12.07 8.98
C ARG A 216 -9.39 13.45 8.99
N GLU A 217 -10.67 13.52 8.62
CA GLU A 217 -11.43 14.77 8.62
C GLU A 217 -11.59 15.35 10.03
N GLU A 218 -11.82 14.51 11.02
CA GLU A 218 -11.97 14.92 12.43
C GLU A 218 -10.65 15.41 13.04
N SER A 219 -9.56 14.68 12.81
CA SER A 219 -8.25 14.98 13.42
C SER A 219 -7.47 16.07 12.70
N LYS A 220 -7.76 16.34 11.43
CA LYS A 220 -6.97 17.18 10.52
C LYS A 220 -5.53 16.68 10.31
N ILE A 221 -5.27 15.41 10.62
CA ILE A 221 -4.00 14.73 10.37
C ILE A 221 -4.24 13.73 9.25
N ASP A 222 -3.33 13.66 8.29
CA ASP A 222 -3.45 12.71 7.20
C ASP A 222 -3.41 11.26 7.69
N ILE A 223 -4.22 10.43 7.06
CA ILE A 223 -4.20 8.98 7.22
C ILE A 223 -3.97 8.39 5.84
N LYS A 224 -2.90 7.63 5.69
CA LYS A 224 -2.55 6.96 4.43
C LYS A 224 -3.06 5.52 4.41
N VAL A 225 -3.38 5.03 3.22
CA VAL A 225 -3.77 3.64 2.99
C VAL A 225 -2.80 3.01 2.01
N ARG A 226 -2.23 1.86 2.36
CA ARG A 226 -1.37 1.08 1.47
C ARG A 226 -2.06 -0.23 1.13
N LEU A 227 -2.31 -0.45 -0.15
CA LEU A 227 -2.90 -1.69 -0.67
C LEU A 227 -1.78 -2.72 -0.82
N CYS A 228 -1.83 -3.79 -0.01
CA CYS A 228 -0.78 -4.80 0.02
C CYS A 228 -1.21 -6.07 -0.71
N ASP A 229 -0.68 -6.28 -1.90
CA ASP A 229 -0.77 -7.55 -2.64
C ASP A 229 0.21 -8.55 -2.04
N THR A 230 -0.11 -9.02 -0.84
CA THR A 230 0.76 -9.78 0.05
C THR A 230 1.31 -11.07 -0.58
N LEU A 231 0.54 -11.72 -1.44
CA LEU A 231 0.92 -12.98 -2.09
C LEU A 231 1.07 -12.86 -3.62
N GLY A 232 1.11 -11.63 -4.14
CA GLY A 232 1.31 -11.41 -5.57
C GLY A 232 0.13 -11.86 -6.45
N PHE A 233 -1.09 -11.96 -5.89
CA PHE A 233 -2.27 -12.42 -6.63
C PHE A 233 -2.90 -11.35 -7.52
N GLY A 234 -2.50 -10.10 -7.39
CA GLY A 234 -2.97 -9.01 -8.21
C GLY A 234 -2.76 -9.27 -9.71
N VAL A 235 -3.69 -8.77 -10.51
CA VAL A 235 -3.60 -8.84 -11.98
C VAL A 235 -4.04 -7.52 -12.60
N SER A 236 -3.37 -7.16 -13.71
CA SER A 236 -3.62 -5.95 -14.49
C SER A 236 -4.41 -6.25 -15.77
N PHE A 237 -5.05 -7.43 -15.85
CA PHE A 237 -5.75 -7.83 -17.06
C PHE A 237 -7.07 -7.07 -17.21
N PRO A 238 -7.34 -6.46 -18.37
CA PRO A 238 -8.59 -5.78 -18.62
C PRO A 238 -9.80 -6.68 -18.37
N GLY A 239 -10.77 -6.19 -17.62
CA GLY A 239 -11.97 -6.95 -17.30
C GLY A 239 -11.81 -8.03 -16.21
N ALA A 240 -10.65 -8.16 -15.60
CA ALA A 240 -10.49 -9.03 -14.43
C ALA A 240 -11.41 -8.59 -13.28
N ALA A 241 -11.85 -9.53 -12.46
CA ALA A 241 -12.76 -9.27 -11.35
C ALA A 241 -12.01 -8.99 -10.03
N LEU A 242 -12.69 -8.29 -9.11
CA LEU A 242 -12.27 -8.23 -7.71
C LEU A 242 -12.32 -9.65 -7.09
N PRO A 243 -11.46 -9.93 -6.09
CA PRO A 243 -10.54 -8.99 -5.44
C PRO A 243 -9.17 -8.86 -6.11
N ARG A 244 -8.91 -9.50 -7.25
CA ARG A 244 -7.58 -9.57 -7.86
C ARG A 244 -7.26 -8.42 -8.84
N ALA A 245 -8.25 -7.72 -9.34
CA ALA A 245 -8.10 -6.65 -10.34
C ALA A 245 -7.52 -5.37 -9.72
N VAL A 246 -6.28 -5.03 -10.06
CA VAL A 246 -5.55 -3.87 -9.48
C VAL A 246 -6.24 -2.54 -9.82
N ASP A 247 -6.68 -2.36 -11.06
CA ASP A 247 -7.44 -1.20 -11.51
C ASP A 247 -8.70 -0.96 -10.67
N LYS A 248 -9.47 -2.02 -10.42
CA LYS A 248 -10.70 -1.96 -9.62
C LYS A 248 -10.45 -1.77 -8.13
N LEU A 249 -9.37 -2.35 -7.60
CA LEU A 249 -8.95 -2.13 -6.21
C LEU A 249 -8.63 -0.64 -5.96
N VAL A 250 -7.81 -0.05 -6.83
CA VAL A 250 -7.44 1.37 -6.70
C VAL A 250 -8.68 2.26 -6.82
N ARG A 251 -9.53 2.02 -7.83
CA ARG A 251 -10.75 2.83 -8.02
C ARG A 251 -11.76 2.68 -6.89
N ALA A 252 -11.92 1.47 -6.33
CA ALA A 252 -12.79 1.27 -5.17
C ALA A 252 -12.33 2.09 -3.96
N MET A 253 -11.03 2.21 -3.72
CA MET A 253 -10.51 3.03 -2.63
C MET A 253 -10.70 4.54 -2.90
N ILE A 254 -10.52 5.00 -4.13
CA ILE A 254 -10.67 6.42 -4.46
C ILE A 254 -12.15 6.80 -4.56
N ASP A 255 -12.92 6.12 -5.40
CA ASP A 255 -14.28 6.51 -5.77
C ASP A 255 -15.31 6.14 -4.69
N ASP A 256 -15.14 4.96 -4.07
CA ASP A 256 -16.14 4.43 -3.15
C ASP A 256 -15.75 4.65 -1.68
N ALA A 257 -14.46 4.63 -1.34
CA ALA A 257 -14.00 4.90 0.02
C ALA A 257 -13.59 6.35 0.27
N GLY A 258 -13.32 7.13 -0.78
CA GLY A 258 -12.94 8.54 -0.68
C GLY A 258 -11.49 8.77 -0.28
N VAL A 259 -10.61 7.80 -0.49
CA VAL A 259 -9.17 7.94 -0.21
C VAL A 259 -8.53 8.83 -1.29
N PRO A 260 -7.93 9.99 -0.94
CA PRO A 260 -7.24 10.82 -1.91
C PRO A 260 -6.04 10.09 -2.55
N SER A 261 -5.82 10.30 -3.84
CA SER A 261 -4.72 9.69 -4.60
C SER A 261 -3.36 9.79 -3.90
N HIS A 262 -3.00 10.96 -3.40
CA HIS A 262 -1.71 11.22 -2.73
C HIS A 262 -1.55 10.52 -1.36
N LEU A 263 -2.63 9.98 -0.81
CA LEU A 263 -2.65 9.20 0.44
C LEU A 263 -2.82 7.69 0.17
N LEU A 264 -2.90 7.28 -1.09
CA LEU A 264 -3.05 5.90 -1.49
C LEU A 264 -1.74 5.37 -2.07
N GLU A 265 -1.27 4.23 -1.56
CA GLU A 265 -0.07 3.55 -2.01
C GLU A 265 -0.36 2.09 -2.40
N TRP A 266 0.36 1.60 -3.39
CA TRP A 266 0.39 0.18 -3.77
C TRP A 266 1.69 -0.48 -3.30
N HIS A 267 1.59 -1.67 -2.72
CA HIS A 267 2.72 -2.53 -2.37
C HIS A 267 2.45 -3.94 -2.87
N GLY A 268 3.36 -4.54 -3.59
CA GLY A 268 3.19 -5.88 -4.15
C GLY A 268 4.38 -6.78 -3.96
N HIS A 269 4.10 -8.10 -3.91
CA HIS A 269 5.10 -9.16 -3.97
C HIS A 269 5.11 -9.85 -5.34
N ASN A 270 6.23 -10.48 -5.68
CA ASN A 270 6.50 -10.96 -7.04
C ASN A 270 6.27 -12.47 -7.22
N ASP A 271 5.46 -13.09 -6.37
CA ASP A 271 5.24 -14.55 -6.37
C ASP A 271 4.73 -15.07 -7.73
N PHE A 272 4.00 -14.27 -8.47
CA PHE A 272 3.50 -14.61 -9.81
C PHE A 272 4.11 -13.75 -10.93
N HIS A 273 5.28 -13.13 -10.70
CA HIS A 273 6.04 -12.34 -11.66
C HIS A 273 5.24 -11.20 -12.33
N LYS A 274 4.35 -10.54 -11.57
CA LYS A 274 3.50 -9.43 -12.07
C LYS A 274 3.72 -8.12 -11.30
N VAL A 275 4.65 -8.10 -10.36
CA VAL A 275 4.77 -6.99 -9.40
C VAL A 275 4.97 -5.63 -10.07
N LEU A 276 5.85 -5.54 -11.08
CA LEU A 276 6.12 -4.29 -11.78
C LEU A 276 4.89 -3.81 -12.56
N THR A 277 4.28 -4.69 -13.35
CA THR A 277 3.08 -4.35 -14.14
C THR A 277 1.92 -3.92 -13.22
N ASN A 278 1.74 -4.60 -12.09
CA ASN A 278 0.70 -4.23 -11.12
C ASN A 278 0.98 -2.86 -10.49
N ALA A 279 2.22 -2.55 -10.18
CA ALA A 279 2.64 -1.27 -9.62
C ALA A 279 2.37 -0.11 -10.60
N VAL A 280 2.76 -0.26 -11.87
CA VAL A 280 2.47 0.72 -12.93
C VAL A 280 0.96 0.87 -13.15
N THR A 281 0.22 -0.25 -13.13
CA THR A 281 -1.24 -0.22 -13.21
C THR A 281 -1.85 0.57 -12.06
N ALA A 282 -1.35 0.43 -10.85
CA ALA A 282 -1.84 1.22 -9.72
C ALA A 282 -1.68 2.74 -9.98
N TRP A 283 -0.55 3.19 -10.51
CA TRP A 283 -0.35 4.59 -10.92
C TRP A 283 -1.33 5.04 -12.00
N LEU A 284 -1.51 4.20 -13.04
CA LEU A 284 -2.40 4.51 -14.17
C LEU A 284 -3.87 4.63 -13.76
N TYR A 285 -4.25 4.05 -12.65
CA TYR A 285 -5.64 4.11 -12.15
C TYR A 285 -5.81 5.00 -10.92
N GLY A 286 -4.80 5.82 -10.58
CA GLY A 286 -4.94 6.93 -9.65
C GLY A 286 -4.30 6.72 -8.27
N CYS A 287 -3.59 5.63 -8.04
CA CYS A 287 -2.74 5.49 -6.87
C CYS A 287 -1.56 6.47 -6.98
N GLY A 288 -1.33 7.32 -5.96
CA GLY A 288 -0.21 8.27 -5.99
C GLY A 288 1.13 7.61 -5.70
N GLY A 289 1.18 6.74 -4.70
CA GLY A 289 2.39 6.08 -4.26
C GLY A 289 2.54 4.64 -4.73
N VAL A 290 3.76 4.23 -5.07
CA VAL A 290 4.14 2.83 -5.21
C VAL A 290 5.29 2.53 -4.26
N ASN A 291 5.16 1.44 -3.50
CA ASN A 291 6.18 0.99 -2.57
C ASN A 291 7.00 -0.14 -3.17
N GLY A 292 8.32 -0.02 -3.10
CA GLY A 292 9.26 -0.99 -3.63
C GLY A 292 10.52 -1.11 -2.79
N ALA A 293 11.44 -1.94 -3.23
CA ALA A 293 12.76 -2.10 -2.65
C ALA A 293 13.83 -2.07 -3.74
N ILE A 294 15.04 -1.61 -3.41
CA ILE A 294 16.17 -1.68 -4.34
C ILE A 294 16.36 -3.12 -4.81
N LEU A 295 16.58 -3.30 -6.12
CA LEU A 295 16.70 -4.58 -6.82
C LEU A 295 15.52 -5.54 -6.57
N GLY A 296 14.38 -5.01 -6.09
CA GLY A 296 13.23 -5.82 -5.79
C GLY A 296 13.43 -6.79 -4.62
N PHE A 297 14.43 -6.59 -3.76
CA PHE A 297 14.60 -7.43 -2.57
C PHE A 297 13.36 -7.39 -1.68
N GLY A 298 13.02 -8.54 -1.10
CA GLY A 298 11.86 -8.62 -0.23
C GLY A 298 11.49 -10.05 0.11
N GLU A 299 10.46 -10.18 0.90
CA GLU A 299 9.98 -11.48 1.35
C GLU A 299 9.69 -12.41 0.18
N ARG A 300 10.07 -13.69 0.27
CA ARG A 300 9.89 -14.75 -0.74
C ARG A 300 10.56 -14.40 -2.09
N THR A 301 9.76 -14.03 -3.10
CA THR A 301 10.20 -13.72 -4.46
C THR A 301 10.50 -12.25 -4.69
N GLY A 302 10.36 -11.43 -3.65
CA GLY A 302 10.72 -10.02 -3.67
C GLY A 302 9.55 -9.06 -3.88
N ASN A 303 9.91 -7.77 -3.95
CA ASN A 303 9.04 -6.61 -4.07
C ASN A 303 9.14 -5.96 -5.46
N THR A 304 8.42 -4.87 -5.65
CA THR A 304 8.60 -3.99 -6.81
C THR A 304 10.01 -3.39 -6.80
N PRO A 305 10.81 -3.53 -7.88
CA PRO A 305 12.13 -2.91 -7.95
C PRO A 305 12.03 -1.38 -8.05
N VAL A 306 12.69 -0.66 -7.14
CA VAL A 306 12.68 0.81 -7.11
C VAL A 306 13.26 1.39 -8.40
N GLU A 307 14.39 0.85 -8.87
CA GLU A 307 15.04 1.29 -10.10
C GLU A 307 14.17 1.10 -11.34
N ALA A 308 13.40 0.01 -11.40
CA ALA A 308 12.45 -0.20 -12.49
C ALA A 308 11.30 0.84 -12.44
N MET A 309 10.82 1.18 -11.24
CA MET A 309 9.78 2.21 -11.07
C MET A 309 10.29 3.60 -11.45
N VAL A 310 11.57 3.91 -11.26
CA VAL A 310 12.17 5.16 -11.75
C VAL A 310 12.09 5.22 -13.28
N ILE A 311 12.43 4.12 -13.97
CA ILE A 311 12.33 4.03 -15.45
C ILE A 311 10.88 4.14 -15.92
N GLU A 312 9.94 3.49 -15.23
CA GLU A 312 8.51 3.60 -15.52
C GLU A 312 7.98 5.04 -15.30
N TYR A 313 8.44 5.71 -14.24
CA TYR A 313 8.12 7.13 -14.03
C TYR A 313 8.56 7.99 -15.23
N LEU A 314 9.81 7.85 -15.66
CA LEU A 314 10.33 8.60 -16.80
C LEU A 314 9.58 8.25 -18.10
N SER A 315 9.18 6.99 -18.27
CA SER A 315 8.35 6.55 -19.41
C SER A 315 6.98 7.21 -19.44
N LEU A 316 6.38 7.42 -18.25
CA LEU A 316 5.04 8.00 -18.11
C LEU A 316 5.04 9.54 -18.10
N ARG A 317 6.08 10.16 -17.53
CA ARG A 317 6.14 11.62 -17.29
C ARG A 317 7.14 12.35 -18.18
N GLY A 318 7.99 11.62 -18.89
CA GLY A 318 9.08 12.17 -19.69
C GLY A 318 10.36 12.35 -18.88
N HIS A 319 11.42 12.77 -19.56
CA HIS A 319 12.71 12.99 -18.92
C HIS A 319 12.64 14.15 -17.90
N ASP A 320 13.25 13.95 -16.75
CA ASP A 320 13.38 14.95 -15.71
C ASP A 320 14.85 15.03 -15.27
N ASP A 321 15.51 16.17 -15.59
CA ASP A 321 16.92 16.40 -15.27
C ASP A 321 17.24 16.39 -13.77
N SER A 322 16.20 16.41 -12.90
CA SER A 322 16.39 16.29 -11.46
C SER A 322 16.63 14.86 -11.01
N ILE A 323 16.34 13.86 -11.85
CA ILE A 323 16.48 12.43 -11.55
C ILE A 323 17.81 11.94 -12.11
N ASN A 324 18.61 11.33 -11.25
CA ASN A 324 19.89 10.73 -11.63
C ASN A 324 19.68 9.25 -11.98
N THR A 325 19.80 8.90 -13.26
CA THR A 325 19.63 7.53 -13.79
C THR A 325 20.96 6.91 -14.18
#